data_ab28edaa077d3e1a3890288d19ae0798
#
_entry.id   ab28edaa077d3e1a3890288d19ae0798
#
_cell.length_a   1.000
_cell.length_b   1.000
_cell.length_c   1.000
_cell.angle_alpha   90.00
_cell.angle_beta   90.00
_cell.angle_gamma   90.00
#
_symmetry.space_group_name_H-M   'P 1'
#
loop_
_entity.id
_entity.type
_entity.pdbx_description
1 polymer ?
#
loop_
_entity_poly.entity_id
_entity_poly.type
_entity_poly.pdbx_seq_one_letter_code
_entity_poly.pdbx_strand_id
1 'polypeptide(L)'
;MKIFEDEDILMNLSYLLPYISSLLGDDISMLVSDREKILKVVRHDTSVGASYGENDVLPSDIPAYQCMKENRTVVNNVSKEYFGIPLKAVASPIKNSDGKIIGSIAIGKRDWGNDINNHAETFVSSFNEISNIVDSVASGIQDVAKSSNDILNEINKTNEDMKKTNEIIDFVRNISKQTNLLGLNAAIESARAGEMGKGFSVVSNEIRNLSSSTSQSINEITTVLNNLRLSVENITSKVYENNQLFEMQAANIEEINSSISELNNTAKIIKQIAERV
;
A
#
# COMPACT_ATOMS: atom_id res chain seq x y z
N MET A 1 69.10 -13.45 -17.75
CA MET A 1 67.82 -12.95 -17.23
C MET A 1 68.11 -11.61 -16.57
N LYS A 2 67.56 -10.47 -17.05
CA LYS A 2 67.72 -9.17 -16.37
C LYS A 2 67.07 -9.28 -14.98
N ILE A 3 67.91 -9.11 -13.93
CA ILE A 3 67.38 -8.98 -12.56
C ILE A 3 66.85 -7.57 -12.47
N PHE A 4 65.52 -7.44 -12.33
CA PHE A 4 64.89 -6.13 -12.08
C PHE A 4 65.15 -5.76 -10.62
N GLU A 5 65.52 -4.50 -10.38
CA GLU A 5 65.61 -3.97 -9.02
C GLU A 5 64.18 -3.90 -8.38
N ASP A 6 64.09 -3.91 -7.05
CA ASP A 6 62.80 -3.89 -6.32
C ASP A 6 61.94 -2.69 -6.75
N GLU A 7 62.55 -1.52 -6.96
CA GLU A 7 61.87 -0.30 -7.43
C GLU A 7 61.33 -0.45 -8.86
N ASP A 8 62.07 -1.15 -9.75
CA ASP A 8 61.60 -1.39 -11.13
C ASP A 8 60.33 -2.23 -11.17
N ILE A 9 60.24 -3.25 -10.30
CA ILE A 9 59.07 -4.13 -10.24
C ILE A 9 57.85 -3.32 -9.82
N LEU A 10 57.92 -2.54 -8.74
CA LEU A 10 56.82 -1.76 -8.20
C LEU A 10 56.41 -0.63 -9.15
N MET A 11 57.38 0.03 -9.78
CA MET A 11 57.16 1.10 -10.75
C MET A 11 56.42 0.58 -12.01
N ASN A 12 56.89 -0.56 -12.56
CA ASN A 12 56.25 -1.18 -13.73
C ASN A 12 54.81 -1.62 -13.43
N LEU A 13 54.55 -2.21 -12.25
CA LEU A 13 53.18 -2.54 -11.83
C LEU A 13 52.33 -1.29 -11.66
N SER A 14 52.84 -0.24 -11.07
CA SER A 14 52.15 1.04 -10.91
C SER A 14 51.77 1.67 -12.26
N TYR A 15 52.69 1.57 -13.25
CA TYR A 15 52.44 2.06 -14.59
C TYR A 15 51.38 1.26 -15.35
N LEU A 16 51.33 -0.06 -15.14
CA LEU A 16 50.32 -0.94 -15.77
C LEU A 16 48.93 -0.88 -15.12
N LEU A 17 48.88 -0.44 -13.86
CA LEU A 17 47.65 -0.48 -13.06
C LEU A 17 46.42 0.16 -13.74
N PRO A 18 46.49 1.37 -14.38
CA PRO A 18 45.36 1.97 -15.08
C PRO A 18 44.82 1.10 -16.23
N TYR A 19 45.73 0.45 -16.97
CA TYR A 19 45.36 -0.41 -18.09
C TYR A 19 44.67 -1.69 -17.62
N ILE A 20 45.16 -2.28 -16.53
CA ILE A 20 44.55 -3.48 -15.92
C ILE A 20 43.17 -3.10 -15.37
N SER A 21 43.08 -1.98 -14.69
CA SER A 21 41.79 -1.50 -14.14
C SER A 21 40.77 -1.28 -15.24
N SER A 22 41.12 -0.68 -16.37
CA SER A 22 40.22 -0.46 -17.49
C SER A 22 39.71 -1.76 -18.16
N LEU A 23 40.44 -2.86 -18.05
CA LEU A 23 40.02 -4.17 -18.55
C LEU A 23 39.08 -4.91 -17.59
N LEU A 24 39.14 -4.58 -16.30
CA LEU A 24 38.34 -5.25 -15.26
C LEU A 24 36.96 -4.62 -15.02
N GLY A 25 36.74 -3.41 -15.56
CA GLY A 25 35.48 -2.69 -15.49
C GLY A 25 35.46 -1.56 -14.47
N ASP A 26 34.35 -0.79 -14.48
CA ASP A 26 34.27 0.50 -13.77
C ASP A 26 33.99 0.36 -12.26
N ASP A 27 33.67 -0.84 -11.77
CA ASP A 27 33.37 -1.09 -10.34
C ASP A 27 34.63 -1.46 -9.50
N ILE A 28 35.83 -1.41 -10.11
CA ILE A 28 37.02 -1.91 -9.49
C ILE A 28 37.99 -0.78 -9.21
N SER A 29 38.43 -0.69 -7.96
CA SER A 29 39.55 0.15 -7.54
C SER A 29 40.79 -0.72 -7.35
N MET A 30 41.95 -0.21 -7.73
CA MET A 30 43.22 -0.94 -7.60
C MET A 30 44.25 -0.08 -6.92
N LEU A 31 45.13 -0.74 -6.17
CA LEU A 31 46.22 -0.10 -5.44
C LEU A 31 47.50 -0.92 -5.56
N VAL A 32 48.62 -0.25 -5.75
CA VAL A 32 49.97 -0.78 -5.56
C VAL A 32 50.63 0.03 -4.45
N SER A 33 51.30 -0.67 -3.52
CA SER A 33 52.06 -0.05 -2.45
C SER A 33 53.46 -0.64 -2.37
N ASP A 34 54.43 0.11 -1.82
CA ASP A 34 55.59 -0.46 -1.18
C ASP A 34 55.24 -0.95 0.24
N ARG A 35 56.20 -1.08 1.12
CA ARG A 35 55.98 -1.55 2.50
C ARG A 35 55.39 -0.49 3.43
N GLU A 36 55.40 0.78 3.04
CA GLU A 36 55.08 1.93 3.89
C GLU A 36 54.05 2.88 3.24
N LYS A 37 54.08 2.99 1.91
CA LYS A 37 53.30 4.01 1.19
C LYS A 37 52.51 3.45 0.03
N ILE A 38 51.44 4.15 -0.33
CA ILE A 38 50.69 3.93 -1.55
C ILE A 38 51.45 4.53 -2.73
N LEU A 39 51.88 3.70 -3.68
CA LEU A 39 52.61 4.14 -4.88
C LEU A 39 51.68 4.57 -6.00
N LYS A 40 50.60 3.80 -6.20
CA LYS A 40 49.58 4.07 -7.21
C LYS A 40 48.20 3.62 -6.75
N VAL A 41 47.21 4.45 -7.02
CA VAL A 41 45.81 4.10 -6.84
C VAL A 41 45.03 4.47 -8.09
N VAL A 42 44.21 3.55 -8.57
CA VAL A 42 43.26 3.79 -9.67
C VAL A 42 41.86 3.60 -9.11
N ARG A 43 41.03 4.61 -9.30
CA ARG A 43 39.66 4.64 -8.87
C ARG A 43 38.77 4.93 -10.07
N HIS A 44 37.65 4.25 -10.17
CA HIS A 44 36.66 4.55 -11.20
C HIS A 44 35.54 5.49 -10.72
N ASP A 45 35.22 5.46 -9.45
CA ASP A 45 34.22 6.42 -8.90
C ASP A 45 34.95 7.62 -8.29
N THR A 46 35.05 8.68 -9.07
CA THR A 46 35.71 9.95 -8.66
C THR A 46 34.81 10.80 -7.75
N SER A 47 33.54 10.41 -7.54
CA SER A 47 32.56 11.19 -6.76
C SER A 47 32.72 11.06 -5.26
N VAL A 48 33.56 10.15 -4.78
CA VAL A 48 33.67 9.82 -3.36
C VAL A 48 35.02 10.29 -2.81
N GLY A 49 34.97 11.22 -1.87
CA GLY A 49 36.15 11.76 -1.18
C GLY A 49 36.90 10.67 -0.45
N ALA A 50 37.97 10.19 -1.08
CA ALA A 50 38.88 9.24 -0.45
C ALA A 50 39.88 9.98 0.41
N SER A 51 40.09 9.48 1.62
CA SER A 51 41.03 10.06 2.58
C SER A 51 42.49 9.76 2.25
N TYR A 52 42.76 8.77 1.38
CA TYR A 52 44.12 8.32 1.05
C TYR A 52 44.36 8.34 -0.46
N GLY A 53 45.51 8.81 -0.85
CA GLY A 53 46.02 8.94 -2.23
C GLY A 53 47.40 8.42 -2.42
N GLU A 54 47.98 8.72 -3.61
CA GLU A 54 49.37 8.41 -3.92
C GLU A 54 50.32 9.15 -2.94
N ASN A 55 51.38 8.47 -2.48
CA ASN A 55 52.35 8.88 -1.48
C ASN A 55 51.86 8.98 -0.03
N ASP A 56 50.61 8.68 0.26
CA ASP A 56 50.14 8.58 1.63
C ASP A 56 50.64 7.31 2.31
N VAL A 57 50.73 7.35 3.65
CA VAL A 57 51.10 6.20 4.47
C VAL A 57 50.05 5.10 4.31
N LEU A 58 50.52 3.88 4.06
CA LEU A 58 49.65 2.71 3.91
C LEU A 58 48.99 2.36 5.26
N PRO A 59 47.65 2.40 5.39
CA PRO A 59 46.99 2.05 6.64
C PRO A 59 47.25 0.59 7.04
N SER A 60 47.50 0.34 8.33
CA SER A 60 47.90 -0.98 8.83
C SER A 60 46.75 -1.99 8.92
N ASP A 61 45.50 -1.53 8.86
CA ASP A 61 44.27 -2.33 8.98
C ASP A 61 43.61 -2.69 7.65
N ILE A 62 44.15 -2.19 6.51
CA ILE A 62 43.64 -2.59 5.20
C ILE A 62 44.32 -3.87 4.68
N PRO A 63 43.66 -4.65 3.78
CA PRO A 63 44.22 -5.89 3.22
C PRO A 63 45.58 -5.73 2.57
N ALA A 64 45.87 -4.58 1.96
CA ALA A 64 47.17 -4.29 1.32
C ALA A 64 48.34 -4.34 2.30
N TYR A 65 48.17 -3.89 3.53
CA TYR A 65 49.17 -4.01 4.59
C TYR A 65 49.16 -5.42 5.20
N GLN A 66 47.96 -5.96 5.47
CA GLN A 66 47.83 -7.26 6.13
C GLN A 66 48.44 -8.41 5.30
N CYS A 67 48.25 -8.40 3.97
CA CYS A 67 48.81 -9.44 3.11
C CYS A 67 50.34 -9.50 3.16
N MET A 68 51.01 -8.36 3.31
CA MET A 68 52.46 -8.31 3.48
C MET A 68 52.92 -8.89 4.84
N LYS A 69 52.18 -8.56 5.90
CA LYS A 69 52.42 -9.06 7.25
C LYS A 69 52.24 -10.57 7.36
N GLU A 70 51.15 -11.07 6.72
CA GLU A 70 50.77 -12.48 6.77
C GLU A 70 51.48 -13.32 5.68
N ASN A 71 52.19 -12.67 4.77
CA ASN A 71 52.84 -13.29 3.63
C ASN A 71 51.93 -14.20 2.79
N ARG A 72 50.64 -13.81 2.67
CA ARG A 72 49.61 -14.53 1.89
C ARG A 72 48.61 -13.56 1.32
N THR A 73 47.83 -14.02 0.38
CA THR A 73 46.65 -13.27 -0.10
C THR A 73 45.64 -13.15 1.04
N VAL A 74 45.14 -11.93 1.23
CA VAL A 74 44.14 -11.58 2.24
C VAL A 74 42.88 -11.02 1.54
N VAL A 75 41.74 -11.44 1.99
CA VAL A 75 40.45 -10.93 1.55
C VAL A 75 39.74 -10.35 2.77
N ASN A 76 39.39 -9.06 2.72
CA ASN A 76 38.71 -8.39 3.82
C ASN A 76 37.88 -7.22 3.30
N ASN A 77 36.91 -6.81 4.13
CA ASN A 77 36.14 -5.59 3.88
C ASN A 77 36.99 -4.37 4.30
N VAL A 78 36.89 -3.31 3.50
CA VAL A 78 37.55 -2.02 3.73
C VAL A 78 36.49 -0.98 4.00
N SER A 79 36.59 -0.31 5.15
CA SER A 79 35.65 0.74 5.55
C SER A 79 35.61 1.88 4.55
N LYS A 80 34.40 2.47 4.38
CA LYS A 80 34.20 3.68 3.58
C LYS A 80 35.10 4.86 3.98
N GLU A 81 35.59 4.86 5.23
CA GLU A 81 36.47 5.94 5.75
C GLU A 81 37.77 6.06 4.97
N TYR A 82 38.26 4.95 4.38
CA TYR A 82 39.52 4.95 3.62
C TYR A 82 39.34 5.41 2.18
N PHE A 83 38.34 4.88 1.49
CA PHE A 83 38.15 5.11 0.06
C PHE A 83 36.78 5.72 -0.30
N GLY A 84 36.04 6.17 0.71
CA GLY A 84 34.76 6.85 0.54
C GLY A 84 33.56 5.91 0.32
N ILE A 85 33.80 4.69 -0.11
CA ILE A 85 32.80 3.62 -0.28
C ILE A 85 33.27 2.35 0.42
N PRO A 86 32.37 1.51 0.93
CA PRO A 86 32.73 0.20 1.45
C PRO A 86 33.21 -0.69 0.29
N LEU A 87 34.35 -1.32 0.46
CA LEU A 87 34.96 -2.21 -0.54
C LEU A 87 35.17 -3.60 0.05
N LYS A 88 34.94 -4.62 -0.76
CA LYS A 88 35.49 -5.96 -0.53
C LYS A 88 36.78 -6.04 -1.30
N ALA A 89 37.89 -6.10 -0.57
CA ALA A 89 39.22 -6.01 -1.17
C ALA A 89 40.02 -7.33 -1.03
N VAL A 90 40.66 -7.68 -2.10
CA VAL A 90 41.64 -8.78 -2.16
C VAL A 90 43.03 -8.17 -2.34
N ALA A 91 43.98 -8.55 -1.49
CA ALA A 91 45.33 -8.06 -1.60
C ALA A 91 46.31 -9.23 -1.57
N SER A 92 47.39 -9.10 -2.35
CA SER A 92 48.46 -10.08 -2.43
C SER A 92 49.82 -9.40 -2.29
N PRO A 93 50.80 -10.01 -1.56
CA PRO A 93 52.12 -9.46 -1.42
C PRO A 93 52.91 -9.59 -2.74
N ILE A 94 53.63 -8.54 -3.08
CA ILE A 94 54.57 -8.52 -4.20
C ILE A 94 55.96 -8.93 -3.65
N LYS A 95 56.57 -9.89 -4.33
CA LYS A 95 57.89 -10.40 -3.95
C LYS A 95 58.90 -10.16 -5.07
N ASN A 96 60.16 -9.89 -4.68
CA ASN A 96 61.26 -9.82 -5.62
C ASN A 96 61.77 -11.22 -6.00
N SER A 97 62.83 -11.28 -6.83
CA SER A 97 63.45 -12.52 -7.28
C SER A 97 64.00 -13.40 -6.14
N ASP A 98 64.32 -12.80 -4.99
CA ASP A 98 64.84 -13.49 -3.81
C ASP A 98 63.73 -13.94 -2.86
N GLY A 99 62.44 -13.72 -3.22
CA GLY A 99 61.30 -14.08 -2.41
C GLY A 99 60.97 -13.11 -1.27
N LYS A 100 61.68 -11.96 -1.20
CA LYS A 100 61.45 -10.92 -0.19
C LYS A 100 60.27 -10.08 -0.58
N ILE A 101 59.39 -9.79 0.38
CA ILE A 101 58.21 -8.90 0.20
C ILE A 101 58.70 -7.46 0.03
N ILE A 102 58.37 -6.86 -1.10
CA ILE A 102 58.73 -5.48 -1.48
C ILE A 102 57.54 -4.54 -1.47
N GLY A 103 56.30 -5.07 -1.53
CA GLY A 103 55.07 -4.28 -1.55
C GLY A 103 53.83 -5.16 -1.62
N SER A 104 52.70 -4.55 -1.98
CA SER A 104 51.43 -5.23 -2.21
C SER A 104 50.69 -4.69 -3.41
N ILE A 105 49.85 -5.56 -4.00
CA ILE A 105 48.80 -5.18 -4.94
C ILE A 105 47.47 -5.54 -4.34
N ALA A 106 46.51 -4.62 -4.41
CA ALA A 106 45.14 -4.84 -3.95
C ALA A 106 44.12 -4.46 -5.02
N ILE A 107 43.04 -5.23 -5.05
CA ILE A 107 41.88 -4.97 -5.87
C ILE A 107 40.71 -4.87 -4.89
N GLY A 108 39.98 -3.75 -4.94
CA GLY A 108 38.76 -3.52 -4.18
C GLY A 108 37.57 -3.39 -5.12
N LYS A 109 36.51 -4.12 -4.85
CA LYS A 109 35.24 -3.98 -5.50
C LYS A 109 34.22 -3.42 -4.50
N ARG A 110 33.31 -2.54 -4.95
CA ARG A 110 32.25 -2.04 -4.08
C ARG A 110 31.47 -3.20 -3.49
N ASP A 111 31.29 -3.17 -2.19
CA ASP A 111 30.48 -4.16 -1.47
C ASP A 111 29.00 -3.79 -1.61
N TRP A 112 28.40 -4.23 -2.72
CA TRP A 112 26.97 -4.06 -2.97
C TRP A 112 26.12 -5.00 -2.13
N GLY A 113 26.70 -6.09 -1.60
CA GLY A 113 25.99 -7.12 -0.88
C GLY A 113 25.26 -6.56 0.35
N ASN A 114 25.94 -5.72 1.14
CA ASN A 114 25.34 -5.09 2.33
C ASN A 114 24.21 -4.12 1.97
N ASP A 115 24.39 -3.29 0.94
CA ASP A 115 23.36 -2.34 0.51
C ASP A 115 22.11 -3.08 -0.01
N ILE A 116 22.32 -4.10 -0.85
CA ILE A 116 21.24 -4.93 -1.39
C ILE A 116 20.51 -5.68 -0.26
N ASN A 117 21.24 -6.23 0.70
CA ASN A 117 20.67 -6.94 1.84
C ASN A 117 19.78 -6.02 2.70
N ASN A 118 20.25 -4.81 3.01
CA ASN A 118 19.49 -3.81 3.76
C ASN A 118 18.19 -3.41 3.03
N HIS A 119 18.27 -3.23 1.70
CA HIS A 119 17.09 -2.94 0.90
C HIS A 119 16.11 -4.12 0.86
N ALA A 120 16.61 -5.36 0.74
CA ALA A 120 15.78 -6.55 0.78
C ALA A 120 15.06 -6.71 2.13
N GLU A 121 15.73 -6.45 3.25
CA GLU A 121 15.11 -6.44 4.59
C GLU A 121 14.03 -5.36 4.73
N THR A 122 14.29 -4.17 4.18
CA THR A 122 13.30 -3.09 4.14
C THR A 122 12.06 -3.52 3.34
N PHE A 123 12.23 -4.17 2.19
CA PHE A 123 11.11 -4.70 1.40
C PHE A 123 10.29 -5.72 2.17
N VAL A 124 10.94 -6.69 2.83
CA VAL A 124 10.22 -7.69 3.66
C VAL A 124 9.41 -7.01 4.76
N SER A 125 9.97 -6.02 5.45
CA SER A 125 9.24 -5.26 6.47
C SER A 125 8.03 -4.54 5.89
N SER A 126 8.21 -3.86 4.75
CA SER A 126 7.12 -3.14 4.06
C SER A 126 6.01 -4.08 3.58
N PHE A 127 6.35 -5.26 3.05
CA PHE A 127 5.35 -6.25 2.63
C PHE A 127 4.57 -6.83 3.80
N ASN A 128 5.20 -7.02 4.96
CA ASN A 128 4.48 -7.43 6.17
C ASN A 128 3.50 -6.35 6.65
N GLU A 129 3.89 -5.08 6.56
CA GLU A 129 3.00 -3.96 6.88
C GLU A 129 1.80 -3.89 5.91
N ILE A 130 2.05 -4.03 4.60
CA ILE A 130 1.00 -4.09 3.58
C ILE A 130 0.06 -5.27 3.85
N SER A 131 0.58 -6.46 4.21
CA SER A 131 -0.25 -7.62 4.56
C SER A 131 -1.20 -7.32 5.71
N ASN A 132 -0.73 -6.68 6.77
CA ASN A 132 -1.57 -6.28 7.90
C ASN A 132 -2.68 -5.28 7.50
N ILE A 133 -2.35 -4.36 6.57
CA ILE A 133 -3.35 -3.42 6.03
C ILE A 133 -4.41 -4.17 5.21
N VAL A 134 -3.98 -5.10 4.37
CA VAL A 134 -4.87 -5.93 3.55
C VAL A 134 -5.82 -6.77 4.42
N ASP A 135 -5.32 -7.37 5.49
CA ASP A 135 -6.15 -8.11 6.46
C ASP A 135 -7.19 -7.19 7.13
N SER A 136 -6.79 -5.97 7.46
CA SER A 136 -7.72 -4.97 8.03
C SER A 136 -8.80 -4.57 7.02
N VAL A 137 -8.45 -4.40 5.74
CA VAL A 137 -9.40 -4.11 4.66
C VAL A 137 -10.36 -5.29 4.46
N ALA A 138 -9.84 -6.53 4.49
CA ALA A 138 -10.68 -7.75 4.39
C ALA A 138 -11.73 -7.81 5.51
N SER A 139 -11.31 -7.54 6.75
CA SER A 139 -12.24 -7.46 7.89
C SER A 139 -13.28 -6.37 7.70
N GLY A 140 -12.86 -5.18 7.23
CA GLY A 140 -13.77 -4.08 6.95
C GLY A 140 -14.83 -4.42 5.90
N ILE A 141 -14.46 -5.14 4.84
CA ILE A 141 -15.40 -5.61 3.81
C ILE A 141 -16.46 -6.56 4.44
N GLN A 142 -16.04 -7.48 5.30
CA GLN A 142 -16.96 -8.39 5.99
C GLN A 142 -17.96 -7.63 6.88
N ASP A 143 -17.49 -6.62 7.61
CA ASP A 143 -18.35 -5.79 8.45
C ASP A 143 -19.36 -5.00 7.64
N VAL A 144 -18.96 -4.44 6.48
CA VAL A 144 -19.87 -3.71 5.59
C VAL A 144 -20.86 -4.66 4.93
N ALA A 145 -20.45 -5.86 4.53
CA ALA A 145 -21.37 -6.89 4.00
C ALA A 145 -22.42 -7.30 5.04
N LYS A 146 -22.04 -7.46 6.30
CA LYS A 146 -22.97 -7.69 7.41
C LYS A 146 -23.94 -6.53 7.59
N SER A 147 -23.42 -5.29 7.61
CA SER A 147 -24.26 -4.09 7.71
C SER A 147 -25.26 -3.98 6.55
N SER A 148 -24.86 -4.37 5.34
CA SER A 148 -25.75 -4.42 4.17
C SER A 148 -26.92 -5.39 4.37
N ASN A 149 -26.68 -6.56 4.97
CA ASN A 149 -27.74 -7.50 5.32
C ASN A 149 -28.68 -6.95 6.41
N ASP A 150 -28.14 -6.24 7.39
CA ASP A 150 -28.96 -5.59 8.41
C ASP A 150 -29.87 -4.50 7.80
N ILE A 151 -29.36 -3.73 6.84
CA ILE A 151 -30.16 -2.76 6.07
C ILE A 151 -31.25 -3.45 5.29
N LEU A 152 -31.01 -4.60 4.64
CA LEU A 152 -32.07 -5.36 3.96
C LEU A 152 -33.16 -5.82 4.91
N ASN A 153 -32.82 -6.22 6.12
CA ASN A 153 -33.83 -6.60 7.14
C ASN A 153 -34.67 -5.40 7.56
N GLU A 154 -34.09 -4.22 7.78
CA GLU A 154 -34.83 -3.00 8.10
C GLU A 154 -35.73 -2.53 6.93
N ILE A 155 -35.26 -2.70 5.70
CA ILE A 155 -36.07 -2.47 4.48
C ILE A 155 -37.31 -3.36 4.46
N ASN A 156 -37.14 -4.66 4.73
CA ASN A 156 -38.28 -5.60 4.78
C ASN A 156 -39.31 -5.19 5.82
N LYS A 157 -38.87 -4.82 7.01
CA LYS A 157 -39.73 -4.31 8.08
C LYS A 157 -40.44 -3.02 7.68
N THR A 158 -39.72 -2.09 7.06
CA THR A 158 -40.31 -0.84 6.54
C THR A 158 -41.40 -1.13 5.51
N ASN A 159 -41.19 -2.09 4.62
CA ASN A 159 -42.19 -2.52 3.63
C ASN A 159 -43.47 -3.10 4.32
N GLU A 160 -43.30 -3.91 5.37
CA GLU A 160 -44.45 -4.43 6.16
C GLU A 160 -45.19 -3.29 6.84
N ASP A 161 -44.53 -2.32 7.42
CA ASP A 161 -45.15 -1.19 8.09
C ASP A 161 -45.87 -0.25 7.10
N MET A 162 -45.31 -0.05 5.90
CA MET A 162 -46.00 0.66 4.82
C MET A 162 -47.28 -0.06 4.38
N LYS A 163 -47.28 -1.40 4.29
CA LYS A 163 -48.43 -2.20 3.97
C LYS A 163 -49.55 -2.02 5.02
N LYS A 164 -49.18 -2.15 6.32
CA LYS A 164 -50.15 -1.91 7.42
C LYS A 164 -50.71 -0.49 7.39
N THR A 165 -49.86 0.50 7.09
CA THR A 165 -50.28 1.90 6.98
C THR A 165 -51.27 2.09 5.84
N ASN A 166 -51.07 1.46 4.68
CA ASN A 166 -52.02 1.49 3.58
C ASN A 166 -53.38 0.89 3.97
N GLU A 167 -53.38 -0.22 4.72
CA GLU A 167 -54.63 -0.83 5.22
C GLU A 167 -55.40 0.13 6.13
N ILE A 168 -54.67 0.84 7.01
CA ILE A 168 -55.29 1.86 7.89
C ILE A 168 -55.85 3.04 7.05
N ILE A 169 -55.11 3.51 6.07
CA ILE A 169 -55.56 4.58 5.17
C ILE A 169 -56.80 4.19 4.41
N ASP A 170 -56.90 2.97 3.91
CA ASP A 170 -58.09 2.48 3.23
C ASP A 170 -59.28 2.36 4.18
N PHE A 171 -59.07 1.95 5.43
CA PHE A 171 -60.11 1.95 6.46
C PHE A 171 -60.60 3.37 6.75
N VAL A 172 -59.74 4.36 6.97
CA VAL A 172 -60.10 5.76 7.20
C VAL A 172 -60.81 6.36 5.98
N ARG A 173 -60.38 6.02 4.76
CA ARG A 173 -61.07 6.40 3.52
C ARG A 173 -62.49 5.91 3.48
N ASN A 174 -62.74 4.68 3.91
CA ASN A 174 -64.13 4.11 3.98
C ASN A 174 -64.97 4.82 5.04
N ILE A 175 -64.43 5.11 6.23
CA ILE A 175 -65.07 5.90 7.26
C ILE A 175 -65.44 7.30 6.73
N SER A 176 -64.50 7.98 6.07
CA SER A 176 -64.74 9.32 5.49
C SER A 176 -65.90 9.29 4.46
N LYS A 177 -65.94 8.28 3.57
CA LYS A 177 -67.03 8.09 2.63
C LYS A 177 -68.39 7.87 3.31
N GLN A 178 -68.45 7.00 4.36
CA GLN A 178 -69.61 6.75 5.13
C GLN A 178 -70.07 8.01 5.87
N THR A 179 -69.17 8.77 6.47
CA THR A 179 -69.44 10.03 7.16
C THR A 179 -70.00 11.08 6.20
N ASN A 180 -69.47 11.18 4.98
CA ASN A 180 -70.04 12.07 3.95
C ASN A 180 -71.44 11.67 3.54
N LEU A 181 -71.72 10.36 3.40
CA LEU A 181 -73.05 9.87 3.10
C LEU A 181 -74.07 10.12 4.24
N LEU A 182 -73.60 9.96 5.50
CA LEU A 182 -74.45 10.30 6.68
C LEU A 182 -74.80 11.80 6.73
N GLY A 183 -73.72 12.65 6.48
CA GLY A 183 -73.88 14.09 6.37
C GLY A 183 -74.84 14.50 5.26
N LEU A 184 -74.76 13.82 4.10
CA LEU A 184 -75.72 14.07 2.99
C LEU A 184 -77.16 13.70 3.37
N ASN A 185 -77.36 12.54 3.97
CA ASN A 185 -78.72 12.11 4.43
C ASN A 185 -79.31 13.06 5.48
N ALA A 186 -78.45 13.53 6.43
CA ALA A 186 -78.85 14.51 7.44
C ALA A 186 -79.15 15.89 6.80
N ALA A 187 -78.48 16.32 5.77
CA ALA A 187 -78.73 17.55 5.03
C ALA A 187 -80.07 17.45 4.27
N ILE A 188 -80.35 16.30 3.67
CA ILE A 188 -81.63 16.05 2.98
C ILE A 188 -82.79 16.13 3.98
N GLU A 189 -82.70 15.46 5.14
CA GLU A 189 -83.75 15.43 6.11
C GLU A 189 -83.94 16.79 6.82
N SER A 190 -82.86 17.52 7.04
CA SER A 190 -82.95 18.92 7.56
C SER A 190 -83.65 19.87 6.58
N ALA A 191 -83.43 19.71 5.29
CA ALA A 191 -84.13 20.47 4.25
C ALA A 191 -85.64 20.14 4.22
N ARG A 192 -85.97 18.87 4.47
CA ARG A 192 -87.35 18.40 4.54
C ARG A 192 -88.12 18.94 5.76
N ALA A 193 -87.40 19.22 6.86
CA ALA A 193 -87.99 19.81 8.09
C ALA A 193 -88.21 21.34 7.97
N GLY A 194 -87.79 21.99 6.87
CA GLY A 194 -88.02 23.41 6.62
C GLY A 194 -87.35 24.33 7.67
N GLU A 195 -88.13 25.31 8.20
CA GLU A 195 -87.58 26.27 9.20
C GLU A 195 -87.06 25.60 10.47
N MET A 196 -87.69 24.51 10.90
CA MET A 196 -87.25 23.75 12.08
C MET A 196 -85.89 23.01 11.89
N GLY A 197 -85.49 22.76 10.65
CA GLY A 197 -84.25 22.05 10.30
C GLY A 197 -83.00 22.91 10.10
N LYS A 198 -83.10 24.23 10.14
CA LYS A 198 -81.97 25.16 9.83
C LYS A 198 -80.76 24.88 10.62
N GLY A 199 -80.79 24.65 11.93
CA GLY A 199 -79.65 24.31 12.77
C GLY A 199 -79.00 22.99 12.39
N PHE A 200 -79.78 21.96 12.07
CA PHE A 200 -79.31 20.68 11.61
C PHE A 200 -78.66 20.74 10.21
N SER A 201 -79.17 21.62 9.34
CA SER A 201 -78.57 21.85 8.03
C SER A 201 -77.12 22.39 8.10
N VAL A 202 -76.83 23.29 9.05
CA VAL A 202 -75.43 23.81 9.28
C VAL A 202 -74.51 22.68 9.72
N VAL A 203 -74.93 21.87 10.69
CA VAL A 203 -74.13 20.75 11.19
C VAL A 203 -73.87 19.70 10.11
N SER A 204 -74.90 19.36 9.33
CA SER A 204 -74.75 18.36 8.27
C SER A 204 -73.83 18.84 7.14
N ASN A 205 -73.88 20.11 6.80
CA ASN A 205 -72.89 20.69 5.84
C ASN A 205 -71.44 20.70 6.40
N GLU A 206 -71.28 20.99 7.69
CA GLU A 206 -69.95 20.93 8.32
C GLU A 206 -69.42 19.50 8.35
N ILE A 207 -70.24 18.49 8.66
CA ILE A 207 -69.83 17.07 8.58
C ILE A 207 -69.37 16.70 7.17
N ARG A 208 -70.08 17.17 6.13
CA ARG A 208 -69.68 16.93 4.74
C ARG A 208 -68.36 17.61 4.38
N ASN A 209 -68.14 18.86 4.81
CA ASN A 209 -66.88 19.59 4.60
C ASN A 209 -65.76 18.86 5.29
N LEU A 210 -65.91 18.43 6.55
CA LEU A 210 -64.91 17.68 7.30
C LEU A 210 -64.58 16.35 6.61
N SER A 211 -65.61 15.61 6.12
CA SER A 211 -65.34 14.36 5.39
C SER A 211 -64.62 14.59 4.09
N SER A 212 -64.93 15.67 3.35
CA SER A 212 -64.20 16.04 2.12
C SER A 212 -62.75 16.37 2.40
N SER A 213 -62.45 17.18 3.43
CA SER A 213 -61.10 17.53 3.84
C SER A 213 -60.33 16.28 4.29
N THR A 214 -60.98 15.36 5.02
CA THR A 214 -60.37 14.07 5.41
C THR A 214 -60.01 13.24 4.18
N SER A 215 -60.89 13.16 3.17
CA SER A 215 -60.58 12.44 1.92
C SER A 215 -59.44 13.06 1.15
N GLN A 216 -59.28 14.39 1.16
CA GLN A 216 -58.13 15.07 0.56
C GLN A 216 -56.83 14.73 1.28
N SER A 217 -56.84 14.82 2.61
CA SER A 217 -55.66 14.45 3.42
C SER A 217 -55.23 13.00 3.20
N ILE A 218 -56.19 12.08 3.06
CA ILE A 218 -55.91 10.67 2.73
C ILE A 218 -55.19 10.54 1.37
N ASN A 219 -55.58 11.29 0.36
CA ASN A 219 -54.90 11.25 -0.94
C ASN A 219 -53.48 11.80 -0.86
N GLU A 220 -53.25 12.84 -0.08
CA GLU A 220 -51.92 13.38 0.19
C GLU A 220 -51.02 12.36 0.89
N ILE A 221 -51.53 11.68 1.95
CA ILE A 221 -50.81 10.61 2.64
C ILE A 221 -50.49 9.45 1.69
N THR A 222 -51.45 9.05 0.86
CA THR A 222 -51.25 7.99 -0.15
C THR A 222 -50.11 8.34 -1.12
N THR A 223 -50.04 9.61 -1.53
CA THR A 223 -48.92 10.10 -2.37
C THR A 223 -47.59 9.98 -1.66
N VAL A 224 -47.52 10.39 -0.39
CA VAL A 224 -46.28 10.26 0.43
C VAL A 224 -45.90 8.80 0.58
N LEU A 225 -46.82 7.89 0.86
CA LEU A 225 -46.53 6.45 0.97
C LEU A 225 -46.01 5.85 -0.35
N ASN A 226 -46.50 6.26 -1.49
CA ASN A 226 -46.01 5.84 -2.79
C ASN A 226 -44.57 6.34 -3.03
N ASN A 227 -44.25 7.58 -2.65
CA ASN A 227 -42.91 8.11 -2.75
C ASN A 227 -41.93 7.38 -1.82
N LEU A 228 -42.37 7.03 -0.60
CA LEU A 228 -41.58 6.22 0.34
C LEU A 228 -41.27 4.82 -0.24
N ARG A 229 -42.27 4.17 -0.86
CA ARG A 229 -42.09 2.87 -1.52
C ARG A 229 -41.03 2.93 -2.61
N LEU A 230 -41.09 3.94 -3.48
CA LEU A 230 -40.09 4.14 -4.53
C LEU A 230 -38.70 4.38 -3.95
N SER A 231 -38.58 5.13 -2.86
CA SER A 231 -37.31 5.38 -2.16
C SER A 231 -36.73 4.10 -1.59
N VAL A 232 -37.57 3.26 -0.97
CA VAL A 232 -37.18 1.96 -0.40
C VAL A 232 -36.73 0.99 -1.50
N GLU A 233 -37.41 0.95 -2.64
CA GLU A 233 -36.98 0.16 -3.80
C GLU A 233 -35.62 0.59 -4.33
N ASN A 234 -35.37 1.90 -4.41
CA ASN A 234 -34.09 2.44 -4.83
C ASN A 234 -32.94 2.09 -3.84
N ILE A 235 -33.20 2.19 -2.53
CA ILE A 235 -32.24 1.78 -1.50
C ILE A 235 -31.92 0.29 -1.64
N THR A 236 -32.94 -0.54 -1.84
CA THR A 236 -32.80 -1.99 -2.06
C THR A 236 -31.86 -2.28 -3.23
N SER A 237 -32.06 -1.63 -4.37
CA SER A 237 -31.19 -1.78 -5.54
C SER A 237 -29.74 -1.42 -5.23
N LYS A 238 -29.53 -0.30 -4.52
CA LYS A 238 -28.18 0.14 -4.14
C LYS A 238 -27.47 -0.82 -3.18
N VAL A 239 -28.21 -1.45 -2.27
CA VAL A 239 -27.64 -2.46 -1.37
C VAL A 239 -27.20 -3.70 -2.16
N TYR A 240 -27.97 -4.15 -3.15
CA TYR A 240 -27.56 -5.26 -4.01
C TYR A 240 -26.32 -4.90 -4.86
N GLU A 241 -26.27 -3.69 -5.43
CA GLU A 241 -25.07 -3.22 -6.15
C GLU A 241 -23.83 -3.21 -5.25
N ASN A 242 -23.98 -2.72 -4.01
CA ASN A 242 -22.87 -2.73 -3.03
C ASN A 242 -22.41 -4.15 -2.70
N ASN A 243 -23.33 -5.11 -2.53
CA ASN A 243 -22.94 -6.49 -2.25
C ASN A 243 -22.10 -7.10 -3.38
N GLN A 244 -22.43 -6.81 -4.65
CA GLN A 244 -21.60 -7.22 -5.79
C GLN A 244 -20.20 -6.59 -5.76
N LEU A 245 -20.11 -5.31 -5.36
CA LEU A 245 -18.82 -4.64 -5.20
C LEU A 245 -17.97 -5.28 -4.09
N PHE A 246 -18.56 -5.73 -3.00
CA PHE A 246 -17.85 -6.41 -1.91
C PHE A 246 -17.33 -7.78 -2.34
N GLU A 247 -18.08 -8.54 -3.14
CA GLU A 247 -17.59 -9.79 -3.72
C GLU A 247 -16.37 -9.55 -4.61
N MET A 248 -16.40 -8.53 -5.47
CA MET A 248 -15.26 -8.15 -6.30
C MET A 248 -14.06 -7.69 -5.46
N GLN A 249 -14.30 -6.91 -4.40
CA GLN A 249 -13.23 -6.46 -3.49
C GLN A 249 -12.59 -7.62 -2.74
N ALA A 250 -13.36 -8.62 -2.32
CA ALA A 250 -12.83 -9.82 -1.69
C ALA A 250 -11.90 -10.59 -2.65
N ALA A 251 -12.29 -10.74 -3.92
CA ALA A 251 -11.43 -11.36 -4.94
C ALA A 251 -10.14 -10.56 -5.17
N ASN A 252 -10.21 -9.23 -5.22
CA ASN A 252 -9.03 -8.37 -5.35
C ASN A 252 -8.07 -8.51 -4.17
N ILE A 253 -8.58 -8.69 -2.95
CA ILE A 253 -7.78 -8.94 -1.75
C ILE A 253 -7.02 -10.26 -1.86
N GLU A 254 -7.64 -11.31 -2.37
CA GLU A 254 -6.96 -12.59 -2.60
C GLU A 254 -5.81 -12.45 -3.62
N GLU A 255 -6.01 -11.68 -4.69
CA GLU A 255 -4.98 -11.38 -5.69
C GLU A 255 -3.82 -10.56 -5.09
N ILE A 256 -4.13 -9.55 -4.28
CA ILE A 256 -3.12 -8.74 -3.57
C ILE A 256 -2.30 -9.62 -2.62
N ASN A 257 -2.92 -10.50 -1.83
CA ASN A 257 -2.23 -11.43 -0.93
C ASN A 257 -1.31 -12.38 -1.69
N SER A 258 -1.74 -12.89 -2.84
CA SER A 258 -0.90 -13.69 -3.74
C SER A 258 0.33 -12.90 -4.21
N SER A 259 0.13 -11.65 -4.64
CA SER A 259 1.21 -10.76 -5.09
C SER A 259 2.20 -10.43 -3.97
N ILE A 260 1.74 -10.18 -2.75
CA ILE A 260 2.59 -9.95 -1.57
C ILE A 260 3.45 -11.19 -1.29
N SER A 261 2.87 -12.39 -1.39
CA SER A 261 3.61 -13.64 -1.20
C SER A 261 4.73 -13.81 -2.23
N GLU A 262 4.48 -13.49 -3.49
CA GLU A 262 5.47 -13.53 -4.57
C GLU A 262 6.57 -12.49 -4.37
N LEU A 263 6.22 -11.26 -3.97
CA LEU A 263 7.18 -10.19 -3.66
C LEU A 263 8.06 -10.56 -2.47
N ASN A 264 7.51 -11.16 -1.41
CA ASN A 264 8.29 -11.67 -0.29
C ASN A 264 9.29 -12.74 -0.70
N ASN A 265 8.88 -13.65 -1.59
CA ASN A 265 9.78 -14.66 -2.14
C ASN A 265 10.90 -14.03 -2.96
N THR A 266 10.58 -13.04 -3.79
CA THR A 266 11.56 -12.27 -4.59
C THR A 266 12.56 -11.54 -3.68
N ALA A 267 12.11 -10.90 -2.60
CA ALA A 267 13.01 -10.25 -1.64
C ALA A 267 13.97 -11.25 -0.97
N LYS A 268 13.51 -12.47 -0.66
CA LYS A 268 14.38 -13.55 -0.13
C LYS A 268 15.43 -13.97 -1.15
N ILE A 269 15.07 -14.08 -2.43
CA ILE A 269 16.02 -14.42 -3.50
C ILE A 269 17.06 -13.31 -3.65
N ILE A 270 16.65 -12.05 -3.62
CA ILE A 270 17.56 -10.89 -3.67
C ILE A 270 18.55 -10.94 -2.50
N LYS A 271 18.09 -11.26 -1.28
CA LYS A 271 18.96 -11.45 -0.12
C LYS A 271 20.00 -12.55 -0.35
N GLN A 272 19.59 -13.70 -0.88
CA GLN A 272 20.51 -14.80 -1.18
C GLN A 272 21.54 -14.44 -2.27
N ILE A 273 21.17 -13.61 -3.23
CA ILE A 273 22.10 -13.11 -4.25
C ILE A 273 23.11 -12.15 -3.60
N ALA A 274 22.64 -11.25 -2.72
CA ALA A 274 23.51 -10.30 -2.00
C ALA A 274 24.58 -11.00 -1.15
N GLU A 275 24.26 -12.14 -0.54
CA GLU A 275 25.19 -12.95 0.25
C GLU A 275 26.32 -13.58 -0.60
N ARG A 276 26.14 -13.68 -1.93
CA ARG A 276 27.11 -14.31 -2.86
C ARG A 276 27.98 -13.30 -3.59
N VAL A 277 27.64 -12.03 -3.56
CA VAL A 277 28.37 -10.94 -4.25
C VAL A 277 29.35 -10.25 -3.31
#